data_8b93a77a181ebbc41d4032f0bf27b606
#
_entry.id   8b93a77a181ebbc41d4032f0bf27b606
#
_cell.length_a   1.000
_cell.length_b   1.000
_cell.length_c   1.000
_cell.angle_alpha   90.00
_cell.angle_beta   90.00
_cell.angle_gamma   90.00
#
_symmetry.space_group_name_H-M   'P 1'
#
loop_
_entity.id
_entity.type
_entity.pdbx_description
1 polymer ?
#
loop_
_entity_poly.entity_id
_entity_poly.type
_entity_poly.pdbx_seq_one_letter_code
_entity_poly.pdbx_strand_id
1 'polypeptide(L)'
;MVIGVWAHGTSLMITSSETDMVLPLMVKLFAPEGVYLFVMIGALAALMSTADSQLLSLATMFSNDLPFKQRKTAVKRGRVFIFLLVIGAILFILLGYDPSQGIMGTLVKSTFSGLSVLFPTVLAVLYWKKTTALACIGSIIGGELSIVLFELGWIASFGFLPAIWSVLIASVILVIISEFESKKRVVIP
;
A
#
# COMPACT_ATOMS: atom_id res chain seq x y z
N MET A 1 20.48 2.13 7.10
CA MET A 1 20.94 1.61 8.41
C MET A 1 22.22 2.30 8.92
N VAL A 2 23.34 2.34 8.19
CA VAL A 2 24.60 2.93 8.66
C VAL A 2 24.44 4.39 9.09
N ILE A 3 23.75 5.23 8.32
CA ILE A 3 23.50 6.64 8.63
C ILE A 3 22.67 6.82 9.91
N GLY A 4 21.68 5.93 10.14
CA GLY A 4 20.87 5.96 11.36
C GLY A 4 21.68 5.60 12.62
N VAL A 5 22.58 4.62 12.54
CA VAL A 5 23.50 4.29 13.64
C VAL A 5 24.47 5.44 13.90
N TRP A 6 24.99 6.05 12.85
CA TRP A 6 25.87 7.21 12.98
C TRP A 6 25.15 8.42 13.58
N ALA A 7 23.94 8.69 13.15
CA ALA A 7 23.09 9.76 13.72
C ALA A 7 22.83 9.56 15.20
N HIS A 8 22.65 8.32 15.67
CA HIS A 8 22.47 8.00 17.08
C HIS A 8 23.75 8.23 17.90
N GLY A 9 24.91 8.08 17.28
CA GLY A 9 26.21 8.36 17.90
C GLY A 9 26.59 9.86 17.97
N THR A 10 25.89 10.70 17.20
CA THR A 10 26.01 12.16 17.29
C THR A 10 24.98 12.68 18.31
N SER A 11 25.27 13.75 19.00
CA SER A 11 24.40 14.38 20.02
C SER A 11 23.09 14.98 19.44
N LEU A 12 22.69 14.59 18.26
CA LEU A 12 21.41 14.93 17.63
C LEU A 12 20.28 14.20 18.36
N MET A 13 19.54 14.92 19.19
CA MET A 13 18.29 14.41 19.75
C MET A 13 17.23 14.37 18.66
N ILE A 14 17.26 13.29 17.86
CA ILE A 14 16.24 13.05 16.82
C ILE A 14 15.03 12.43 17.49
N THR A 15 13.93 13.17 17.49
CA THR A 15 12.63 12.68 17.96
C THR A 15 12.10 11.60 17.03
N SER A 16 11.29 10.67 17.53
CA SER A 16 10.69 9.59 16.72
C SER A 16 9.89 10.09 15.49
N SER A 17 9.37 11.32 15.57
CA SER A 17 8.69 12.01 14.44
C SER A 17 9.64 12.53 13.35
N GLU A 18 10.94 12.68 13.67
CA GLU A 18 11.95 13.23 12.75
C GLU A 18 12.84 12.15 12.11
N THR A 19 12.51 10.88 12.32
CA THR A 19 13.30 9.75 11.77
C THR A 19 13.43 9.79 10.25
N ASP A 20 12.44 10.31 9.55
CA ASP A 20 12.47 10.45 8.09
C ASP A 20 13.39 11.58 7.62
N MET A 21 13.71 12.52 8.51
CA MET A 21 14.61 13.66 8.28
C MET A 21 16.09 13.36 8.59
N VAL A 22 16.41 12.16 9.10
CA VAL A 22 17.78 11.79 9.50
C VAL A 22 18.78 11.97 8.36
N LEU A 23 18.47 11.50 7.17
CA LEU A 23 19.36 11.61 6.01
C LEU A 23 19.59 13.09 5.60
N PRO A 24 18.55 13.91 5.35
CA PRO A 24 18.70 15.32 5.06
C PRO A 24 19.49 16.09 6.15
N LEU A 25 19.17 15.84 7.42
CA LEU A 25 19.83 16.52 8.55
C LEU A 25 21.32 16.15 8.66
N MET A 26 21.66 14.87 8.57
CA MET A 26 23.03 14.41 8.64
C MET A 26 23.88 14.96 7.48
N VAL A 27 23.35 14.91 6.26
CA VAL A 27 24.09 15.46 5.10
C VAL A 27 24.23 16.98 5.22
N LYS A 28 23.20 17.69 5.70
CA LYS A 28 23.25 19.13 5.90
C LYS A 28 24.29 19.55 6.94
N LEU A 29 24.46 18.75 8.00
CA LEU A 29 25.38 19.08 9.11
C LEU A 29 26.84 18.72 8.82
N PHE A 30 27.08 17.62 8.10
CA PHE A 30 28.43 17.06 7.96
C PHE A 30 29.01 17.18 6.55
N ALA A 31 28.22 17.58 5.56
CA ALA A 31 28.69 17.70 4.19
C ALA A 31 28.72 19.15 3.71
N PRO A 32 29.63 19.50 2.77
CA PRO A 32 29.60 20.78 2.08
C PRO A 32 28.27 20.98 1.34
N GLU A 33 27.84 22.23 1.17
CA GLU A 33 26.55 22.58 0.58
C GLU A 33 26.33 21.96 -0.81
N GLY A 34 27.37 21.91 -1.65
CA GLY A 34 27.29 21.25 -2.95
C GLY A 34 26.98 19.75 -2.87
N VAL A 35 27.52 19.06 -1.89
CA VAL A 35 27.25 17.62 -1.66
C VAL A 35 25.84 17.44 -1.13
N TYR A 36 25.37 18.30 -0.24
CA TYR A 36 24.01 18.30 0.24
C TYR A 36 23.00 18.43 -0.92
N LEU A 37 23.18 19.43 -1.77
CA LEU A 37 22.32 19.64 -2.94
C LEU A 37 22.34 18.43 -3.88
N PHE A 38 23.51 17.88 -4.16
CA PHE A 38 23.64 16.70 -5.02
C PHE A 38 22.91 15.48 -4.46
N VAL A 39 23.05 15.21 -3.17
CA VAL A 39 22.36 14.09 -2.49
C VAL A 39 20.84 14.30 -2.49
N MET A 40 20.37 15.52 -2.24
CA MET A 40 18.93 15.82 -2.25
C MET A 40 18.30 15.70 -3.63
N ILE A 41 19.00 16.17 -4.68
CA ILE A 41 18.55 16.00 -6.07
C ILE A 41 18.52 14.52 -6.44
N GLY A 42 19.55 13.77 -6.07
CA GLY A 42 19.60 12.32 -6.30
C GLY A 42 18.47 11.56 -5.61
N ALA A 43 18.16 11.91 -4.37
CA ALA A 43 17.05 11.34 -3.62
C ALA A 43 15.69 11.65 -4.29
N LEU A 44 15.47 12.91 -4.68
CA LEU A 44 14.26 13.30 -5.40
C LEU A 44 14.13 12.57 -6.75
N ALA A 45 15.21 12.46 -7.52
CA ALA A 45 15.22 11.73 -8.79
C ALA A 45 14.86 10.24 -8.60
N ALA A 46 15.39 9.60 -7.56
CA ALA A 46 15.07 8.22 -7.23
C ALA A 46 13.59 8.04 -6.85
N LEU A 47 13.05 8.95 -6.04
CA LEU A 47 11.62 8.93 -5.65
C LEU A 47 10.73 9.13 -6.88
N MET A 48 11.04 10.09 -7.76
CA MET A 48 10.28 10.33 -8.99
C MET A 48 10.31 9.11 -9.91
N SER A 49 11.47 8.48 -10.11
CA SER A 49 11.59 7.27 -10.93
C SER A 49 10.72 6.12 -10.43
N THR A 50 10.67 5.93 -9.10
CA THR A 50 9.83 4.89 -8.49
C THR A 50 8.34 5.21 -8.65
N ALA A 51 7.95 6.46 -8.38
CA ALA A 51 6.56 6.91 -8.52
C ALA A 51 6.06 6.78 -9.97
N ASP A 52 6.88 7.17 -10.96
CA ASP A 52 6.53 7.07 -12.38
C ASP A 52 6.28 5.62 -12.81
N SER A 53 7.15 4.69 -12.40
CA SER A 53 6.99 3.26 -12.73
C SER A 53 5.74 2.67 -12.09
N GLN A 54 5.43 3.02 -10.85
CA GLN A 54 4.23 2.56 -10.16
C GLN A 54 2.95 3.13 -10.79
N LEU A 55 2.92 4.43 -11.10
CA LEU A 55 1.78 5.07 -11.77
C LEU A 55 1.54 4.48 -13.15
N LEU A 56 2.60 4.23 -13.93
CA LEU A 56 2.49 3.62 -15.24
C LEU A 56 1.97 2.18 -15.15
N SER A 57 2.46 1.40 -14.19
CA SER A 57 1.98 0.05 -13.94
C SER A 57 0.50 0.03 -13.60
N LEU A 58 0.06 0.87 -12.65
CA LEU A 58 -1.35 1.00 -12.27
C LEU A 58 -2.23 1.45 -13.44
N ALA A 59 -1.76 2.41 -14.23
CA ALA A 59 -2.50 2.90 -15.40
C ALA A 59 -2.66 1.83 -16.48
N THR A 60 -1.64 1.00 -16.70
CA THR A 60 -1.72 -0.10 -17.67
C THR A 60 -2.63 -1.21 -17.19
N MET A 61 -2.58 -1.57 -15.90
CA MET A 61 -3.52 -2.52 -15.29
C MET A 61 -4.96 -2.01 -15.43
N PHE A 62 -5.23 -0.78 -15.02
CA PHE A 62 -6.55 -0.17 -15.13
C PHE A 62 -7.07 -0.13 -16.57
N SER A 63 -6.21 0.17 -17.53
CA SER A 63 -6.58 0.28 -18.94
C SER A 63 -6.86 -1.05 -19.62
N ASN A 64 -6.20 -2.14 -19.17
CA ASN A 64 -6.26 -3.46 -19.78
C ASN A 64 -7.27 -4.38 -19.11
N ASP A 65 -7.40 -4.32 -17.78
CA ASP A 65 -8.22 -5.26 -17.00
C ASP A 65 -9.69 -4.88 -17.01
N LEU A 66 -10.01 -3.61 -17.24
CA LEU A 66 -11.41 -3.22 -17.40
C LEU A 66 -11.94 -3.58 -18.79
N PRO A 67 -13.11 -4.23 -18.89
CA PRO A 67 -13.67 -4.80 -20.12
C PRO A 67 -14.18 -3.72 -21.09
N PHE A 68 -13.38 -2.74 -21.40
CA PHE A 68 -13.72 -1.69 -22.34
C PHE A 68 -13.31 -2.05 -23.78
N LYS A 69 -14.27 -2.22 -24.64
CA LYS A 69 -14.19 -2.73 -26.01
C LYS A 69 -13.32 -1.91 -27.00
N GLN A 70 -12.79 -0.75 -26.64
CA GLN A 70 -12.04 0.10 -27.58
C GLN A 70 -10.58 0.33 -27.15
N ARG A 71 -9.66 -0.35 -27.81
CA ARG A 71 -8.21 -0.26 -27.61
C ARG A 71 -7.63 1.16 -27.83
N LYS A 72 -8.21 1.94 -28.75
CA LYS A 72 -7.75 3.30 -29.09
C LYS A 72 -7.93 4.31 -27.92
N THR A 73 -8.84 4.05 -27.01
CA THR A 73 -9.11 4.90 -25.83
C THR A 73 -8.34 4.46 -24.56
N ALA A 74 -7.62 3.35 -24.59
CA ALA A 74 -6.91 2.81 -23.42
C ALA A 74 -5.85 3.79 -22.88
N VAL A 75 -5.04 4.37 -23.76
CA VAL A 75 -4.01 5.35 -23.38
C VAL A 75 -4.63 6.61 -22.75
N LYS A 76 -5.73 7.12 -23.32
CA LYS A 76 -6.43 8.29 -22.78
C LYS A 76 -7.00 8.01 -21.39
N ARG A 77 -7.57 6.83 -21.18
CA ARG A 77 -8.10 6.38 -19.87
C ARG A 77 -7.01 6.20 -18.83
N GLY A 78 -5.89 5.57 -19.20
CA GLY A 78 -4.73 5.45 -18.31
C GLY A 78 -4.21 6.81 -17.86
N ARG A 79 -4.14 7.79 -18.77
CA ARG A 79 -3.73 9.15 -18.45
C ARG A 79 -4.71 9.86 -17.50
N VAL A 80 -6.02 9.73 -17.74
CA VAL A 80 -7.05 10.28 -16.84
C VAL A 80 -6.98 9.62 -15.46
N PHE A 81 -6.75 8.31 -15.42
CA PHE A 81 -6.62 7.57 -14.17
C PHE A 81 -5.40 8.04 -13.35
N ILE A 82 -4.22 8.21 -13.99
CA ILE A 82 -3.04 8.79 -13.32
C ILE A 82 -3.37 10.17 -12.75
N PHE A 83 -4.02 11.02 -13.55
CA PHE A 83 -4.40 12.37 -13.11
C PHE A 83 -5.32 12.36 -11.89
N LEU A 84 -6.29 11.46 -11.86
CA LEU A 84 -7.18 11.27 -10.70
C LEU A 84 -6.44 10.75 -9.47
N LEU A 85 -5.49 9.83 -9.64
CA LEU A 85 -4.65 9.33 -8.55
C LEU A 85 -3.79 10.46 -7.95
N VAL A 86 -3.16 11.28 -8.79
CA VAL A 86 -2.33 12.40 -8.34
C VAL A 86 -3.18 13.43 -7.59
N ILE A 87 -4.36 13.78 -8.11
CA ILE A 87 -5.29 14.67 -7.42
C ILE A 87 -5.72 14.07 -6.07
N GLY A 88 -6.06 12.78 -6.04
CA GLY A 88 -6.42 12.07 -4.82
C GLY A 88 -5.30 12.11 -3.77
N ALA A 89 -4.05 11.90 -4.19
CA ALA A 89 -2.89 12.00 -3.31
C ALA A 89 -2.70 13.42 -2.76
N ILE A 90 -2.84 14.44 -3.60
CA ILE A 90 -2.75 15.85 -3.16
C ILE A 90 -3.87 16.17 -2.16
N LEU A 91 -5.11 15.78 -2.45
CA LEU A 91 -6.23 15.98 -1.54
C LEU A 91 -6.03 15.27 -0.20
N PHE A 92 -5.50 14.05 -0.22
CA PHE A 92 -5.18 13.30 1.00
C PHE A 92 -4.18 14.05 1.89
N ILE A 93 -3.14 14.63 1.28
CA ILE A 93 -2.16 15.45 2.01
C ILE A 93 -2.81 16.74 2.56
N LEU A 94 -3.64 17.42 1.75
CA LEU A 94 -4.30 18.67 2.13
C LEU A 94 -5.38 18.49 3.20
N LEU A 95 -6.04 17.33 3.25
CA LEU A 95 -7.09 17.02 4.23
C LEU A 95 -6.56 16.68 5.63
N GLY A 96 -5.26 16.77 5.85
CA GLY A 96 -4.69 16.67 7.18
C GLY A 96 -3.94 15.37 7.47
N TYR A 97 -3.32 14.79 6.46
CA TYR A 97 -2.31 13.78 6.72
C TYR A 97 -1.21 14.41 7.59
N ASP A 98 -1.10 13.92 8.83
CA ASP A 98 -0.09 14.42 9.78
C ASP A 98 1.23 13.65 9.58
N PRO A 99 2.26 14.27 8.97
CA PRO A 99 3.55 13.62 8.76
C PRO A 99 4.34 13.42 10.06
N SER A 100 3.87 13.96 11.21
CA SER A 100 4.54 13.84 12.51
C SER A 100 4.60 12.41 13.05
N GLN A 101 3.77 11.50 12.52
CA GLN A 101 3.78 10.07 12.91
C GLN A 101 4.84 9.24 12.18
N GLY A 102 5.68 9.85 11.35
CA GLY A 102 6.67 9.16 10.50
C GLY A 102 6.02 8.57 9.25
N ILE A 103 6.30 9.20 8.10
CA ILE A 103 5.78 8.77 6.78
C ILE A 103 6.13 7.31 6.52
N MET A 104 7.38 6.93 6.81
CA MET A 104 7.89 5.59 6.55
C MET A 104 7.15 4.54 7.38
N GLY A 105 6.92 4.81 8.68
CA GLY A 105 6.21 3.89 9.57
C GLY A 105 4.76 3.66 9.13
N THR A 106 4.05 4.73 8.82
CA THR A 106 2.63 4.66 8.44
C THR A 106 2.45 4.02 7.05
N LEU A 107 3.22 4.46 6.04
CA LEU A 107 3.14 3.91 4.69
C LEU A 107 3.55 2.44 4.63
N VAL A 108 4.64 2.06 5.30
CA VAL A 108 5.09 0.68 5.36
C VAL A 108 4.04 -0.19 6.05
N LYS A 109 3.54 0.24 7.20
CA LYS A 109 2.51 -0.50 7.94
C LYS A 109 1.24 -0.68 7.13
N SER A 110 0.70 0.38 6.52
CA SER A 110 -0.53 0.34 5.74
C SER A 110 -0.36 -0.48 4.46
N THR A 111 0.72 -0.26 3.69
CA THR A 111 0.99 -0.97 2.44
C THR A 111 1.22 -2.46 2.65
N PHE A 112 2.03 -2.85 3.62
CA PHE A 112 2.27 -4.27 3.90
C PHE A 112 1.04 -4.95 4.49
N SER A 113 0.24 -4.25 5.28
CA SER A 113 -1.04 -4.79 5.76
C SER A 113 -1.99 -5.09 4.60
N GLY A 114 -2.14 -4.16 3.64
CA GLY A 114 -2.95 -4.38 2.44
C GLY A 114 -2.45 -5.54 1.59
N LEU A 115 -1.14 -5.60 1.30
CA LEU A 115 -0.57 -6.72 0.55
C LEU A 115 -0.77 -8.07 1.25
N SER A 116 -0.73 -8.12 2.58
CA SER A 116 -0.90 -9.35 3.33
C SER A 116 -2.30 -9.96 3.18
N VAL A 117 -3.33 -9.14 2.96
CA VAL A 117 -4.71 -9.59 2.71
C VAL A 117 -4.85 -10.39 1.42
N LEU A 118 -3.99 -10.15 0.43
CA LEU A 118 -4.00 -10.91 -0.82
C LEU A 118 -3.50 -12.35 -0.65
N PHE A 119 -2.71 -12.61 0.40
CA PHE A 119 -2.06 -13.91 0.61
C PHE A 119 -3.03 -15.09 0.66
N PRO A 120 -4.10 -15.10 1.48
CA PRO A 120 -5.05 -16.21 1.50
C PRO A 120 -5.77 -16.41 0.16
N THR A 121 -6.07 -15.33 -0.54
CA THR A 121 -6.71 -15.38 -1.87
C THR A 121 -5.79 -16.04 -2.90
N VAL A 122 -4.51 -15.66 -2.94
CA VAL A 122 -3.52 -16.24 -3.85
C VAL A 122 -3.32 -17.73 -3.56
N LEU A 123 -3.17 -18.11 -2.29
CA LEU A 123 -3.05 -19.51 -1.92
C LEU A 123 -4.29 -20.33 -2.29
N ALA A 124 -5.46 -19.78 -2.07
CA ALA A 124 -6.70 -20.48 -2.41
C ALA A 124 -6.85 -20.68 -3.92
N VAL A 125 -6.54 -19.69 -4.73
CA VAL A 125 -6.59 -19.81 -6.20
C VAL A 125 -5.61 -20.89 -6.71
N LEU A 126 -4.43 -21.00 -6.10
CA LEU A 126 -3.41 -21.96 -6.53
C LEU A 126 -3.69 -23.40 -6.06
N TYR A 127 -4.19 -23.57 -4.84
CA TYR A 127 -4.24 -24.89 -4.20
C TYR A 127 -5.66 -25.39 -3.91
N TRP A 128 -6.67 -24.53 -3.86
CA TRP A 128 -8.02 -24.92 -3.46
C TRP A 128 -8.99 -24.91 -4.63
N LYS A 129 -9.30 -26.07 -5.18
CA LYS A 129 -10.16 -26.27 -6.37
C LYS A 129 -11.60 -25.76 -6.22
N LYS A 130 -12.08 -25.53 -5.00
CA LYS A 130 -13.44 -25.03 -4.73
C LYS A 130 -13.51 -23.50 -4.69
N THR A 131 -12.39 -22.81 -4.84
CA THR A 131 -12.33 -21.35 -4.82
C THR A 131 -13.12 -20.76 -5.98
N THR A 132 -13.90 -19.72 -5.70
CA THR A 132 -14.72 -19.02 -6.71
C THR A 132 -14.28 -17.56 -6.82
N ALA A 133 -14.56 -16.96 -7.99
CA ALA A 133 -14.22 -15.54 -8.20
C ALA A 133 -14.89 -14.59 -7.19
N LEU A 134 -16.17 -14.88 -6.83
CA LEU A 134 -16.89 -14.10 -5.82
C LEU A 134 -16.27 -14.23 -4.44
N ALA A 135 -15.80 -15.42 -4.06
CA ALA A 135 -15.10 -15.63 -2.80
C ALA A 135 -13.79 -14.85 -2.73
N CYS A 136 -13.02 -14.82 -3.81
CA CYS A 136 -11.78 -14.04 -3.90
C CYS A 136 -12.06 -12.53 -3.76
N ILE A 137 -13.03 -12.00 -4.49
CA ILE A 137 -13.40 -10.58 -4.42
C ILE A 137 -13.90 -10.23 -3.01
N GLY A 138 -14.78 -11.05 -2.45
CA GLY A 138 -15.31 -10.84 -1.10
C GLY A 138 -14.23 -10.87 -0.03
N SER A 139 -13.26 -11.80 -0.15
CA SER A 139 -12.11 -11.90 0.75
C SER A 139 -11.22 -10.65 0.70
N ILE A 140 -10.89 -10.17 -0.50
CA ILE A 140 -10.06 -8.97 -0.67
C ILE A 140 -10.78 -7.75 -0.12
N ILE A 141 -12.03 -7.52 -0.53
CA ILE A 141 -12.80 -6.35 -0.05
C ILE A 141 -12.99 -6.40 1.47
N GLY A 142 -13.36 -7.55 2.03
CA GLY A 142 -13.56 -7.69 3.48
C GLY A 142 -12.27 -7.53 4.27
N GLY A 143 -11.15 -8.04 3.77
CA GLY A 143 -9.84 -7.87 4.37
C GLY A 143 -9.36 -6.42 4.35
N GLU A 144 -9.48 -5.72 3.20
CA GLU A 144 -9.10 -4.31 3.09
C GLU A 144 -9.99 -3.40 3.96
N LEU A 145 -11.30 -3.64 3.99
CA LEU A 145 -12.19 -2.91 4.88
C LEU A 145 -11.83 -3.12 6.35
N SER A 146 -11.42 -4.33 6.73
CA SER A 146 -11.00 -4.59 8.12
C SER A 146 -9.74 -3.80 8.50
N ILE A 147 -8.76 -3.63 7.58
CA ILE A 147 -7.58 -2.80 7.82
C ILE A 147 -8.00 -1.34 8.09
N VAL A 148 -8.87 -0.80 7.23
CA VAL A 148 -9.37 0.57 7.40
C VAL A 148 -10.06 0.74 8.77
N LEU A 149 -10.88 -0.23 9.20
CA LEU A 149 -11.54 -0.19 10.50
C LEU A 149 -10.56 -0.25 11.67
N PHE A 150 -9.49 -1.03 11.56
CA PHE A 150 -8.41 -1.07 12.55
C PHE A 150 -7.62 0.25 12.60
N GLU A 151 -7.32 0.85 11.45
CA GLU A 151 -6.59 2.12 11.37
C GLU A 151 -7.41 3.30 11.88
N LEU A 152 -8.72 3.30 11.66
CA LEU A 152 -9.64 4.28 12.23
C LEU A 152 -9.86 4.10 13.75
N GLY A 153 -9.29 3.05 14.35
CA GLY A 153 -9.42 2.78 15.78
C GLY A 153 -10.79 2.25 16.21
N TRP A 154 -11.66 1.88 15.27
CA TRP A 154 -13.00 1.33 15.58
C TRP A 154 -12.92 -0.08 16.15
N ILE A 155 -11.87 -0.81 15.85
CA ILE A 155 -11.62 -2.17 16.35
C ILE A 155 -10.28 -2.19 17.08
N ALA A 156 -10.25 -2.72 18.30
CA ALA A 156 -9.03 -2.86 19.06
C ALA A 156 -8.15 -3.99 18.47
N SER A 157 -6.89 -3.70 18.23
CA SER A 157 -5.93 -4.67 17.67
C SER A 157 -5.34 -5.63 18.71
N PHE A 158 -5.70 -5.51 19.99
CA PHE A 158 -5.22 -6.34 21.12
C PHE A 158 -3.70 -6.49 21.18
N GLY A 159 -2.95 -5.46 20.76
CA GLY A 159 -1.48 -5.46 20.75
C GLY A 159 -0.82 -6.18 19.58
N PHE A 160 -1.58 -6.76 18.67
CA PHE A 160 -1.07 -7.35 17.43
C PHE A 160 -1.17 -6.37 16.25
N LEU A 161 -0.36 -6.63 15.21
CA LEU A 161 -0.46 -5.88 13.96
C LEU A 161 -1.85 -6.06 13.33
N PRO A 162 -2.52 -4.99 12.88
CA PRO A 162 -3.81 -5.08 12.17
C PRO A 162 -3.82 -6.09 11.03
N ALA A 163 -2.68 -6.23 10.32
CA ALA A 163 -2.49 -7.19 9.24
C ALA A 163 -2.85 -8.62 9.61
N ILE A 164 -2.52 -9.07 10.83
CA ILE A 164 -2.77 -10.45 11.27
C ILE A 164 -4.27 -10.71 11.34
N TRP A 165 -5.01 -9.80 11.95
CA TRP A 165 -6.46 -9.90 12.05
C TRP A 165 -7.15 -9.80 10.68
N SER A 166 -6.65 -8.92 9.81
CA SER A 166 -7.20 -8.74 8.47
C SER A 166 -7.00 -9.95 7.59
N VAL A 167 -5.85 -10.62 7.67
CA VAL A 167 -5.60 -11.91 6.98
C VAL A 167 -6.51 -13.00 7.50
N LEU A 168 -6.76 -13.08 8.81
CA LEU A 168 -7.70 -14.05 9.38
C LEU A 168 -9.13 -13.78 8.89
N ILE A 169 -9.59 -12.54 8.93
CA ILE A 169 -10.92 -12.14 8.46
C ILE A 169 -11.06 -12.47 6.96
N ALA A 170 -10.08 -12.10 6.14
CA ALA A 170 -10.06 -12.41 4.72
C ALA A 170 -10.14 -13.92 4.46
N SER A 171 -9.38 -14.72 5.21
CA SER A 171 -9.39 -16.18 5.12
C SER A 171 -10.76 -16.78 5.47
N VAL A 172 -11.39 -16.31 6.54
CA VAL A 172 -12.71 -16.75 6.97
C VAL A 172 -13.77 -16.42 5.93
N ILE A 173 -13.77 -15.18 5.42
CA ILE A 173 -14.70 -14.76 4.36
C ILE A 173 -14.54 -15.63 3.12
N LEU A 174 -13.30 -15.89 2.70
CA LEU A 174 -13.00 -16.72 1.55
C LEU A 174 -13.55 -18.13 1.69
N VAL A 175 -13.34 -18.75 2.85
CA VAL A 175 -13.83 -20.11 3.11
C VAL A 175 -15.36 -20.15 3.13
N ILE A 176 -16.00 -19.21 3.83
CA ILE A 176 -17.45 -19.16 3.94
C ILE A 176 -18.10 -19.00 2.56
N ILE A 177 -17.65 -18.01 1.77
CA ILE A 177 -18.25 -17.76 0.46
C ILE A 177 -17.99 -18.93 -0.50
N SER A 178 -16.77 -19.50 -0.51
CA SER A 178 -16.44 -20.66 -1.35
C SER A 178 -17.30 -21.88 -1.04
N GLU A 179 -17.53 -22.20 0.23
CA GLU A 179 -18.38 -23.33 0.60
C GLU A 179 -19.86 -23.11 0.25
N PHE A 180 -20.36 -21.88 0.45
CA PHE A 180 -21.73 -21.54 0.05
C PHE A 180 -21.94 -21.64 -1.45
N GLU A 181 -21.03 -21.18 -2.25
CA GLU A 181 -21.13 -21.18 -3.71
C GLU A 181 -20.89 -22.56 -4.32
N SER A 182 -19.97 -23.35 -3.73
CA SER A 182 -19.75 -24.74 -4.11
C SER A 182 -21.02 -25.59 -3.94
N LYS A 183 -21.76 -25.39 -2.85
CA LYS A 183 -23.06 -26.07 -2.63
C LYS A 183 -24.12 -25.68 -3.67
N LYS A 184 -24.15 -24.44 -4.13
CA LYS A 184 -25.08 -24.00 -5.18
C LYS A 184 -24.77 -24.63 -6.55
N ARG A 185 -23.51 -24.85 -6.88
CA ARG A 185 -23.12 -25.50 -8.16
C ARG A 185 -23.51 -26.98 -8.24
N VAL A 186 -23.60 -27.66 -7.11
CA VAL A 186 -24.00 -29.08 -7.04
C VAL A 186 -25.53 -29.26 -7.17
N VAL A 187 -26.31 -28.21 -6.99
CA VAL A 187 -27.80 -28.26 -7.00
C VAL A 187 -28.41 -27.94 -8.38
N ILE A 188 -27.60 -27.54 -9.36
CA ILE A 188 -28.08 -27.29 -10.72
C ILE A 188 -27.62 -28.48 -11.58
N PRO A 189 -28.53 -29.43 -11.96
CA PRO A 189 -28.24 -30.54 -12.84
C PRO A 189 -27.91 -30.07 -14.27
#